data_4c9534065f59e4f8de3cd567f4915054
#
_entry.id   4c9534065f59e4f8de3cd567f4915054
#
_cell.length_a   1.000
_cell.length_b   1.000
_cell.length_c   1.000
_cell.angle_alpha   90.00
_cell.angle_beta   90.00
_cell.angle_gamma   90.00
#
_symmetry.space_group_name_H-M   'P 1'
#
loop_
_entity.id
_entity.type
_entity.pdbx_description
1 polymer ?
#
loop_
_entity_poly.entity_id
_entity_poly.type
_entity_poly.pdbx_seq_one_letter_code
_entity_poly.pdbx_strand_id
1 'polypeptide(L)'
;EVSGEHKNKIVPQIEGTKKALSFVKKYPDRFGMLIRCRPRFEKNIQELDTFISKHREFIYGLKFHPYTSQLKITDPRNYPYFYLAKKYNLPILVHTANDKYSKLIYMDRVCKKFNDLTFIAAHCELLSDHLITIEVLKNNPNLYCDTAWVDMKFIKLLKANDLMDRIMFG
;
A
#
# COMPACT_ATOMS: atom_id res chain seq x y z
N GLU A 1 -1.58 12.13 1.73
CA GLU A 1 -0.87 11.56 2.91
C GLU A 1 -0.90 12.58 4.03
N VAL A 2 -1.73 12.37 5.05
CA VAL A 2 -1.60 13.13 6.30
C VAL A 2 -0.54 12.42 7.11
N SER A 3 0.72 12.57 6.73
CA SER A 3 1.88 12.16 7.52
C SER A 3 2.15 13.25 8.58
N GLY A 4 1.19 13.45 9.47
CA GLY A 4 1.39 14.25 10.66
C GLY A 4 2.23 13.47 11.66
N GLU A 5 3.51 13.30 11.42
CA GLU A 5 4.49 13.05 12.47
C GLU A 5 4.75 14.34 13.22
N HIS A 6 3.75 14.84 13.89
CA HIS A 6 4.02 15.66 15.07
C HIS A 6 4.55 14.73 16.15
N LYS A 7 5.78 14.96 16.56
CA LYS A 7 6.61 14.13 17.45
C LYS A 7 5.97 13.65 18.77
N ASN A 8 4.70 13.96 19.08
CA ASN A 8 4.12 13.70 20.40
C ASN A 8 2.69 13.15 20.46
N LYS A 9 2.03 12.81 19.35
CA LYS A 9 0.73 12.11 19.44
C LYS A 9 0.60 11.10 18.31
N ILE A 10 0.77 9.83 18.64
CA ILE A 10 0.37 8.72 17.78
C ILE A 10 -1.16 8.68 17.79
N VAL A 11 -1.79 9.13 16.70
CA VAL A 11 -3.24 9.01 16.54
C VAL A 11 -3.57 7.53 16.30
N PRO A 12 -4.49 6.92 17.06
CA PRO A 12 -4.95 5.56 16.81
C PRO A 12 -5.45 5.38 15.37
N GLN A 13 -5.21 4.20 14.79
CA GLN A 13 -5.56 3.91 13.39
C GLN A 13 -7.03 4.23 13.09
N ILE A 14 -7.93 3.78 13.94
CA ILE A 14 -9.37 3.96 13.75
C ILE A 14 -9.80 5.43 13.86
N GLU A 15 -9.19 6.20 14.75
CA GLU A 15 -9.45 7.63 14.87
C GLU A 15 -9.02 8.40 13.62
N GLY A 16 -7.80 8.13 13.14
CA GLY A 16 -7.32 8.70 11.88
C GLY A 16 -8.20 8.32 10.69
N THR A 17 -8.66 7.07 10.65
CA THR A 17 -9.55 6.57 9.61
C THR A 17 -10.93 7.27 9.66
N LYS A 18 -11.51 7.48 10.84
CA LYS A 18 -12.76 8.24 11.01
C LYS A 18 -12.65 9.67 10.53
N LYS A 19 -11.52 10.35 10.79
CA LYS A 19 -11.25 11.70 10.28
C LYS A 19 -11.18 11.74 8.75
N ALA A 20 -10.46 10.78 8.15
CA ALA A 20 -10.40 10.67 6.68
C ALA A 20 -11.79 10.41 6.08
N LEU A 21 -12.57 9.50 6.67
CA LEU A 21 -13.93 9.21 6.22
C LEU A 21 -14.84 10.44 6.26
N SER A 22 -14.75 11.27 7.30
CA SER A 22 -15.56 12.48 7.39
C SER A 22 -15.28 13.49 6.26
N PHE A 23 -14.05 13.50 5.77
CA PHE A 23 -13.68 14.30 4.61
C PHE A 23 -14.19 13.68 3.29
N VAL A 24 -13.96 12.38 3.09
CA VAL A 24 -14.39 11.67 1.87
C VAL A 24 -15.91 11.77 1.68
N LYS A 25 -16.69 11.64 2.75
CA LYS A 25 -18.15 11.78 2.72
C LYS A 25 -18.65 13.15 2.26
N LYS A 26 -17.84 14.20 2.37
CA LYS A 26 -18.20 15.52 1.84
C LYS A 26 -18.05 15.61 0.33
N TYR A 27 -17.20 14.76 -0.26
CA TYR A 27 -16.87 14.79 -1.68
C TYR A 27 -16.77 13.38 -2.25
N PRO A 28 -17.85 12.57 -2.15
CA PRO A 28 -17.81 11.14 -2.47
C PRO A 28 -17.52 10.85 -3.95
N ASP A 29 -17.88 11.77 -4.84
CA ASP A 29 -17.65 11.66 -6.28
C ASP A 29 -16.19 11.97 -6.68
N ARG A 30 -15.38 12.47 -5.73
CA ARG A 30 -14.01 12.90 -6.00
C ARG A 30 -12.96 12.11 -5.27
N PHE A 31 -13.29 11.59 -4.09
CA PHE A 31 -12.32 10.95 -3.20
C PHE A 31 -12.81 9.61 -2.70
N GLY A 32 -11.92 8.63 -2.77
CA GLY A 32 -11.98 7.44 -1.97
C GLY A 32 -10.83 7.43 -0.96
N MET A 33 -10.85 6.54 0.01
CA MET A 33 -9.80 6.47 1.01
C MET A 33 -9.08 5.13 1.00
N LEU A 34 -7.77 5.18 1.29
CA LEU A 34 -6.99 4.02 1.69
C LEU A 34 -6.81 4.06 3.22
N ILE A 35 -7.09 2.95 3.88
CA ILE A 35 -6.88 2.85 5.33
C ILE A 35 -5.39 2.60 5.60
N ARG A 36 -4.75 3.50 6.35
CA ARG A 36 -3.37 3.30 6.80
C ARG A 36 -3.30 2.21 7.85
N CYS A 37 -2.65 1.10 7.53
CA CYS A 37 -2.45 -0.02 8.42
C CYS A 37 -1.23 0.18 9.32
N ARG A 38 -1.37 -0.15 10.62
CA ARG A 38 -0.33 0.03 11.63
C ARG A 38 -0.12 -1.23 12.46
N PRO A 39 0.26 -2.36 11.84
CA PRO A 39 0.27 -3.70 12.47
C PRO A 39 1.20 -3.83 13.68
N ARG A 40 2.18 -2.95 13.83
CA ARG A 40 3.06 -2.92 15.00
C ARG A 40 2.38 -2.32 16.23
N PHE A 41 1.44 -1.40 16.03
CA PHE A 41 0.86 -0.59 17.10
C PHE A 41 -0.59 -0.94 17.40
N GLU A 42 -1.32 -1.42 16.40
CA GLU A 42 -2.75 -1.72 16.49
C GLU A 42 -2.98 -3.23 16.46
N LYS A 43 -3.65 -3.72 17.50
CA LYS A 43 -3.93 -5.16 17.65
C LYS A 43 -5.40 -5.52 17.42
N ASN A 44 -6.30 -4.53 17.46
CA ASN A 44 -7.73 -4.78 17.32
C ASN A 44 -8.17 -4.78 15.85
N ILE A 45 -7.92 -5.89 15.17
CA ILE A 45 -8.31 -6.09 13.77
C ILE A 45 -9.83 -6.18 13.61
N GLN A 46 -10.55 -6.63 14.66
CA GLN A 46 -12.00 -6.77 14.62
C GLN A 46 -12.71 -5.40 14.54
N GLU A 47 -12.18 -4.39 15.21
CA GLU A 47 -12.72 -3.03 15.09
C GLU A 47 -12.56 -2.49 13.68
N LEU A 48 -11.42 -2.77 13.04
CA LEU A 48 -11.18 -2.40 11.65
C LEU A 48 -12.10 -3.16 10.70
N ASP A 49 -12.32 -4.46 10.92
CA ASP A 49 -13.25 -5.28 10.14
C ASP A 49 -14.67 -4.69 10.18
N THR A 50 -15.15 -4.39 11.37
CA THR A 50 -16.47 -3.75 11.58
C THR A 50 -16.55 -2.39 10.86
N PHE A 51 -15.49 -1.59 10.94
CA PHE A 51 -15.43 -0.30 10.28
C PHE A 51 -15.48 -0.42 8.75
N ILE A 52 -14.69 -1.34 8.16
CA ILE A 52 -14.69 -1.58 6.72
C ILE A 52 -16.05 -2.06 6.25
N SER A 53 -16.65 -3.02 6.95
CA SER A 53 -18.00 -3.52 6.63
C SER A 53 -19.04 -2.41 6.55
N LYS A 54 -18.99 -1.47 7.51
CA LYS A 54 -19.95 -0.36 7.61
C LYS A 54 -19.77 0.75 6.57
N HIS A 55 -18.56 0.91 6.02
CA HIS A 55 -18.18 2.05 5.17
C HIS A 55 -17.47 1.63 3.89
N ARG A 56 -17.78 0.41 3.40
CA ARG A 56 -17.07 -0.21 2.27
C ARG A 56 -17.05 0.65 1.03
N GLU A 57 -18.14 1.35 0.74
CA GLU A 57 -18.31 2.19 -0.44
C GLU A 57 -17.29 3.34 -0.55
N PHE A 58 -16.73 3.80 0.58
CA PHE A 58 -15.72 4.88 0.63
C PHE A 58 -14.28 4.37 0.69
N ILE A 59 -14.09 3.04 0.86
CA ILE A 59 -12.78 2.42 1.10
C ILE A 59 -12.30 1.71 -0.16
N TYR A 60 -11.20 2.20 -0.72
CA TYR A 60 -10.63 1.74 -1.99
C TYR A 60 -9.39 0.86 -1.81
N GLY A 61 -8.88 0.71 -0.60
CA GLY A 61 -7.75 -0.16 -0.33
C GLY A 61 -7.16 0.01 1.06
N LEU A 62 -6.08 -0.74 1.31
CA LEU A 62 -5.27 -0.62 2.51
C LEU A 62 -3.90 -0.04 2.17
N LYS A 63 -3.34 0.82 3.04
CA LYS A 63 -2.01 1.43 2.87
C LYS A 63 -1.05 0.96 3.95
N PHE A 64 0.08 0.42 3.54
CA PHE A 64 1.22 0.10 4.42
C PHE A 64 2.37 1.05 4.19
N HIS A 65 3.09 1.36 5.26
CA HIS A 65 4.31 2.15 5.19
C HIS A 65 5.41 1.49 6.04
N PRO A 66 6.16 0.53 5.47
CA PRO A 66 7.14 -0.27 6.19
C PRO A 66 8.18 0.56 6.95
N TYR A 67 8.71 1.63 6.36
CA TYR A 67 9.67 2.52 7.00
C TYR A 67 9.13 3.12 8.31
N THR A 68 7.96 3.76 8.29
CA THR A 68 7.38 4.38 9.50
C THR A 68 6.92 3.36 10.53
N SER A 69 6.48 2.18 10.10
CA SER A 69 6.13 1.08 10.99
C SER A 69 7.36 0.32 11.52
N GLN A 70 8.54 0.55 10.91
CA GLN A 70 9.75 -0.25 11.14
C GLN A 70 9.46 -1.76 11.07
N LEU A 71 8.66 -2.15 10.08
CA LEU A 71 8.17 -3.50 9.91
C LEU A 71 8.15 -3.85 8.42
N LYS A 72 8.89 -4.88 8.02
CA LYS A 72 8.87 -5.36 6.63
C LYS A 72 7.49 -5.85 6.24
N ILE A 73 7.11 -5.68 4.99
CA ILE A 73 5.80 -6.15 4.50
C ILE A 73 5.64 -7.68 4.66
N THR A 74 6.72 -8.42 4.67
CA THR A 74 6.75 -9.89 4.88
C THR A 74 6.48 -10.32 6.33
N ASP A 75 6.45 -9.41 7.28
CA ASP A 75 6.24 -9.74 8.70
C ASP A 75 4.83 -10.30 8.93
N PRO A 76 4.68 -11.43 9.64
CA PRO A 76 3.37 -12.05 9.88
C PRO A 76 2.33 -11.16 10.56
N ARG A 77 2.74 -10.12 11.27
CA ARG A 77 1.83 -9.13 11.88
C ARG A 77 1.00 -8.36 10.84
N ASN A 78 1.42 -8.35 9.58
CA ASN A 78 0.65 -7.77 8.47
C ASN A 78 -0.50 -8.70 7.99
N TYR A 79 -0.40 -10.01 8.21
CA TYR A 79 -1.32 -10.98 7.61
C TYR A 79 -2.79 -10.82 7.99
N PRO A 80 -3.15 -10.45 9.23
CA PRO A 80 -4.55 -10.15 9.56
C PRO A 80 -5.17 -9.07 8.66
N TYR A 81 -4.39 -8.06 8.27
CA TYR A 81 -4.82 -7.03 7.32
C TYR A 81 -4.94 -7.57 5.89
N PHE A 82 -4.07 -8.50 5.48
CA PHE A 82 -4.17 -9.14 4.18
C PHE A 82 -5.43 -9.99 4.07
N TYR A 83 -5.81 -10.68 5.14
CA TYR A 83 -7.08 -11.42 5.18
C TYR A 83 -8.29 -10.47 5.12
N LEU A 84 -8.22 -9.28 5.72
CA LEU A 84 -9.25 -8.26 5.52
C LEU A 84 -9.29 -7.75 4.08
N ALA A 85 -8.13 -7.49 3.48
CA ALA A 85 -8.05 -7.10 2.09
C ALA A 85 -8.71 -8.14 1.17
N LYS A 86 -8.43 -9.43 1.39
CA LYS A 86 -9.06 -10.53 0.68
C LYS A 86 -10.58 -10.55 0.89
N LYS A 87 -11.03 -10.49 2.16
CA LYS A 87 -12.46 -10.52 2.53
C LYS A 87 -13.27 -9.44 1.82
N TYR A 88 -12.70 -8.25 1.65
CA TYR A 88 -13.39 -7.09 1.09
C TYR A 88 -12.98 -6.76 -0.36
N ASN A 89 -12.17 -7.60 -0.98
CA ASN A 89 -11.61 -7.36 -2.32
C ASN A 89 -10.98 -5.96 -2.43
N LEU A 90 -10.02 -5.68 -1.54
CA LEU A 90 -9.32 -4.41 -1.45
C LEU A 90 -7.87 -4.57 -1.93
N PRO A 91 -7.35 -3.71 -2.82
CA PRO A 91 -5.94 -3.67 -3.13
C PRO A 91 -5.12 -3.17 -1.93
N ILE A 92 -3.85 -3.54 -1.91
CA ILE A 92 -2.89 -3.18 -0.86
C ILE A 92 -1.79 -2.31 -1.45
N LEU A 93 -1.80 -1.02 -1.14
CA LEU A 93 -0.74 -0.08 -1.50
C LEU A 93 0.37 -0.10 -0.45
N VAL A 94 1.60 -0.34 -0.88
CA VAL A 94 2.79 -0.45 -0.02
C VAL A 94 3.81 0.60 -0.41
N HIS A 95 4.26 1.43 0.53
CA HIS A 95 5.42 2.28 0.32
C HIS A 95 6.66 1.42 0.08
N THR A 96 7.35 1.64 -1.03
CA THR A 96 8.61 0.97 -1.36
C THR A 96 9.75 1.97 -1.54
N ALA A 97 10.92 1.64 -0.99
CA ALA A 97 12.11 2.46 -1.04
C ALA A 97 13.36 1.61 -0.77
N ASN A 98 14.51 2.10 -1.19
CA ASN A 98 15.80 1.46 -0.91
C ASN A 98 16.24 1.70 0.55
N ASP A 99 15.45 1.23 1.50
CA ASP A 99 15.76 1.24 2.93
C ASP A 99 15.63 -0.16 3.55
N LYS A 100 16.00 -0.29 4.82
CA LYS A 100 16.00 -1.57 5.55
C LYS A 100 14.63 -2.29 5.55
N TYR A 101 13.52 -1.55 5.54
CA TYR A 101 12.17 -2.09 5.76
C TYR A 101 11.33 -2.15 4.50
N SER A 102 11.60 -1.25 3.52
CA SER A 102 10.69 -0.96 2.41
C SER A 102 11.16 -1.51 1.07
N LYS A 103 12.26 -2.29 1.01
CA LYS A 103 12.79 -2.81 -0.26
C LYS A 103 11.74 -3.57 -1.06
N LEU A 104 11.68 -3.28 -2.37
CA LEU A 104 10.73 -3.89 -3.30
C LEU A 104 10.87 -5.42 -3.37
N ILE A 105 12.06 -5.97 -3.20
CA ILE A 105 12.27 -7.42 -3.19
C ILE A 105 11.46 -8.14 -2.09
N TYR A 106 11.02 -7.45 -1.04
CA TYR A 106 10.12 -8.03 -0.05
C TYR A 106 8.71 -8.23 -0.59
N MET A 107 8.32 -7.44 -1.61
CA MET A 107 7.03 -7.60 -2.30
C MET A 107 6.99 -8.91 -3.09
N ASP A 108 8.10 -9.32 -3.73
CA ASP A 108 8.17 -10.59 -4.46
C ASP A 108 7.71 -11.78 -3.59
N ARG A 109 8.17 -11.84 -2.34
CA ARG A 109 7.79 -12.90 -1.40
C ARG A 109 6.32 -12.86 -0.99
N VAL A 110 5.80 -11.65 -0.78
CA VAL A 110 4.42 -11.45 -0.33
C VAL A 110 3.44 -11.72 -1.46
N CYS A 111 3.72 -11.23 -2.67
CA CYS A 111 2.90 -11.45 -3.85
C CYS A 111 2.78 -12.94 -4.19
N LYS A 112 3.88 -13.71 -4.10
CA LYS A 112 3.86 -15.16 -4.29
C LYS A 112 3.05 -15.89 -3.22
N LYS A 113 3.14 -15.45 -1.96
CA LYS A 113 2.42 -16.07 -0.84
C LYS A 113 0.93 -15.76 -0.86
N PHE A 114 0.55 -14.57 -1.31
CA PHE A 114 -0.83 -14.08 -1.38
C PHE A 114 -1.17 -13.72 -2.83
N ASN A 115 -1.09 -14.72 -3.71
CA ASN A 115 -1.23 -14.57 -5.15
C ASN A 115 -2.67 -14.20 -5.61
N ASP A 116 -3.62 -14.29 -4.72
CA ASP A 116 -5.02 -13.89 -4.89
C ASP A 116 -5.33 -12.46 -4.40
N LEU A 117 -4.30 -11.73 -3.91
CA LEU A 117 -4.41 -10.32 -3.54
C LEU A 117 -3.73 -9.42 -4.58
N THR A 118 -4.31 -8.26 -4.82
CA THR A 118 -3.68 -7.21 -5.63
C THR A 118 -2.79 -6.34 -4.75
N PHE A 119 -1.51 -6.24 -5.12
CA PHE A 119 -0.55 -5.36 -4.49
C PHE A 119 -0.14 -4.22 -5.40
N ILE A 120 0.15 -3.07 -4.79
CA ILE A 120 0.64 -1.88 -5.49
C ILE A 120 1.90 -1.40 -4.76
N ALA A 121 3.05 -1.43 -5.45
CA ALA A 121 4.30 -0.89 -4.93
C ALA A 121 4.39 0.59 -5.28
N ALA A 122 4.29 1.46 -4.27
CA ALA A 122 4.44 2.89 -4.48
C ALA A 122 5.89 3.24 -4.85
N HIS A 123 6.05 4.18 -5.81
CA HIS A 123 7.33 4.79 -6.17
C HIS A 123 8.30 3.88 -6.95
N CYS A 124 7.92 2.69 -7.39
CA CYS A 124 8.84 1.73 -8.03
C CYS A 124 10.17 1.59 -7.28
N GLU A 125 10.14 1.53 -5.94
CA GLU A 125 11.30 1.58 -5.03
C GLU A 125 12.04 2.95 -5.03
N LEU A 126 11.49 3.90 -4.28
CA LEU A 126 12.07 5.23 -4.08
C LEU A 126 13.55 5.16 -3.63
N LEU A 127 14.38 6.11 -4.05
CA LEU A 127 15.83 6.19 -3.75
C LEU A 127 16.64 4.99 -4.28
N SER A 128 16.22 4.40 -5.38
CA SER A 128 16.97 3.38 -6.12
C SER A 128 17.11 3.75 -7.60
N ASP A 129 17.76 2.91 -8.38
CA ASP A 129 17.78 2.98 -9.85
C ASP A 129 16.51 2.35 -10.48
N HIS A 130 15.59 1.88 -9.66
CA HIS A 130 14.34 1.22 -10.02
C HIS A 130 14.47 -0.10 -10.82
N LEU A 131 15.67 -0.58 -11.15
CA LEU A 131 15.85 -1.75 -12.04
C LEU A 131 15.23 -3.03 -11.47
N ILE A 132 15.27 -3.22 -10.15
CA ILE A 132 14.66 -4.37 -9.48
C ILE A 132 13.14 -4.44 -9.72
N THR A 133 12.49 -3.32 -9.99
CA THR A 133 11.04 -3.25 -10.24
C THR A 133 10.66 -4.07 -11.47
N ILE A 134 11.48 -4.06 -12.53
CA ILE A 134 11.21 -4.81 -13.76
C ILE A 134 11.14 -6.30 -13.48
N GLU A 135 12.14 -6.82 -12.75
CA GLU A 135 12.21 -8.23 -12.39
C GLU A 135 11.03 -8.63 -11.50
N VAL A 136 10.77 -7.87 -10.44
CA VAL A 136 9.72 -8.19 -9.47
C VAL A 136 8.33 -8.10 -10.10
N LEU A 137 8.07 -7.14 -11.00
CA LEU A 137 6.83 -7.07 -11.77
C LEU A 137 6.66 -8.27 -12.70
N LYS A 138 7.70 -8.66 -13.44
CA LYS A 138 7.64 -9.83 -14.33
C LYS A 138 7.32 -11.13 -13.59
N ASN A 139 7.83 -11.27 -12.39
CA ASN A 139 7.65 -12.48 -11.56
C ASN A 139 6.31 -12.52 -10.80
N ASN A 140 5.56 -11.42 -10.73
CA ASN A 140 4.37 -11.31 -9.89
C ASN A 140 3.21 -10.64 -10.66
N PRO A 141 2.33 -11.40 -11.31
CA PRO A 141 1.23 -10.86 -12.11
C PRO A 141 0.20 -10.06 -11.30
N ASN A 142 0.15 -10.27 -9.98
CA ASN A 142 -0.71 -9.57 -9.04
C ASN A 142 -0.07 -8.29 -8.42
N LEU A 143 1.11 -7.88 -8.92
CA LEU A 143 1.79 -6.66 -8.50
C LEU A 143 1.66 -5.56 -9.55
N TYR A 144 1.31 -4.36 -9.08
CA TYR A 144 1.28 -3.10 -9.81
C TYR A 144 2.28 -2.12 -9.17
N CYS A 145 2.64 -1.05 -9.90
CA CYS A 145 3.45 0.04 -9.36
C CYS A 145 2.84 1.40 -9.73
N ASP A 146 3.17 2.44 -8.96
CA ASP A 146 2.92 3.82 -9.37
C ASP A 146 4.21 4.57 -9.76
N THR A 147 4.04 5.68 -10.48
CA THR A 147 5.14 6.50 -11.03
C THR A 147 5.47 7.72 -10.19
N ALA A 148 4.94 7.85 -8.96
CA ALA A 148 5.28 8.94 -8.09
C ALA A 148 6.80 8.96 -7.81
N TRP A 149 7.47 10.07 -8.11
CA TRP A 149 8.93 10.24 -7.97
C TRP A 149 9.79 9.41 -8.94
N VAL A 150 9.20 8.89 -10.01
CA VAL A 150 9.89 8.10 -11.05
C VAL A 150 10.23 9.00 -12.23
N ASP A 151 11.47 8.89 -12.75
CA ASP A 151 11.89 9.67 -13.90
C ASP A 151 11.38 9.09 -15.24
N MET A 152 11.37 9.94 -16.26
CA MET A 152 10.93 9.56 -17.61
C MET A 152 11.82 8.49 -18.26
N LYS A 153 13.08 8.39 -17.86
CA LYS A 153 14.01 7.37 -18.38
C LYS A 153 13.55 5.98 -17.96
N PHE A 154 13.18 5.83 -16.69
CA PHE A 154 12.67 4.56 -16.20
C PHE A 154 11.28 4.22 -16.73
N ILE A 155 10.40 5.21 -16.95
CA ILE A 155 9.09 4.98 -17.60
C ILE A 155 9.28 4.44 -19.03
N LYS A 156 10.24 4.96 -19.79
CA LYS A 156 10.60 4.40 -21.12
C LYS A 156 11.09 2.95 -21.02
N LEU A 157 11.84 2.63 -19.96
CA LEU A 157 12.33 1.28 -19.74
C LEU A 157 11.19 0.31 -19.37
N LEU A 158 10.22 0.73 -18.57
CA LEU A 158 9.00 -0.03 -18.30
C LEU A 158 8.22 -0.33 -19.58
N LYS A 159 8.07 0.67 -20.45
CA LYS A 159 7.44 0.50 -21.78
C LYS A 159 8.21 -0.50 -22.65
N ALA A 160 9.53 -0.42 -22.71
CA ALA A 160 10.37 -1.33 -23.48
C ALA A 160 10.34 -2.79 -22.95
N ASN A 161 9.83 -3.01 -21.74
CA ASN A 161 9.64 -4.31 -21.13
C ASN A 161 8.17 -4.79 -21.12
N ASP A 162 7.26 -4.11 -21.83
CA ASP A 162 5.82 -4.42 -21.91
C ASP A 162 5.12 -4.47 -20.55
N LEU A 163 5.48 -3.54 -19.65
CA LEU A 163 4.96 -3.50 -18.27
C LEU A 163 3.95 -2.36 -18.01
N MET A 164 3.59 -1.58 -19.03
CA MET A 164 2.76 -0.37 -18.84
C MET A 164 1.33 -0.65 -18.40
N ASP A 165 0.80 -1.82 -18.67
CA ASP A 165 -0.52 -2.27 -18.26
C ASP A 165 -0.66 -2.46 -16.72
N ARG A 166 0.47 -2.52 -16.02
CA ARG A 166 0.55 -2.65 -14.56
C ARG A 166 1.11 -1.42 -13.85
N ILE A 167 1.19 -0.31 -14.59
CA ILE A 167 1.71 0.95 -14.07
C ILE A 167 0.57 1.96 -13.93
N MET A 168 0.48 2.58 -12.77
CA MET A 168 -0.46 3.65 -12.49
C MET A 168 0.27 4.98 -12.45
N PHE A 169 -0.43 6.03 -12.87
CA PHE A 169 0.05 7.39 -12.67
C PHE A 169 -0.01 7.75 -11.18
N GLY A 170 1.09 8.28 -10.62
CA GLY A 170 1.22 8.71 -9.24
C GLY A 170 1.87 10.08 -9.12
#